data_39cb01f6654edd1eee8becac0c0e475d
#
_entry.id   39cb01f6654edd1eee8becac0c0e475d
#
_cell.length_a   1.000
_cell.length_b   1.000
_cell.length_c   1.000
_cell.angle_alpha   90.00
_cell.angle_beta   90.00
_cell.angle_gamma   90.00
#
_symmetry.space_group_name_H-M   'P 1'
#
loop_
_entity.id
_entity.type
_entity.pdbx_description
1 polymer ?
#
loop_
_entity_poly.entity_id
_entity_poly.type
_entity_poly.pdbx_seq_one_letter_code
_entity_poly.pdbx_strand_id
1 'polypeptide(L)'
;KKLKDKFLKLLIEYIKKLYSDNPKNSKNYCRVVNRKHFLRLNSLIEDAKTNKGKIHFGGRKDVDQLFIEPTILTNISSKSKIHIEEIFGPILPIYEYNFLDDAINFINNNNKPLALYIFSKNKKNINRIINETSSGGVCINHSTLHYSNYHLPFGGVNNSGSGRCHGVHGFKEFSNAKSIFKQLVKISPTDLIIPPYTRFKEKIINLMIKYF
;
A
#
# COMPACT_ATOMS: atom_id res chain seq x y z
N LYS A 1 -21.14 1.54 -6.96
CA LYS A 1 -22.50 1.29 -6.41
C LYS A 1 -23.24 0.16 -7.11
N LYS A 2 -23.35 0.15 -8.46
CA LYS A 2 -24.09 -0.87 -9.23
C LYS A 2 -23.65 -2.31 -9.01
N LEU A 3 -22.41 -2.56 -8.59
CA LEU A 3 -21.85 -3.90 -8.40
C LEU A 3 -21.88 -4.38 -6.95
N LYS A 4 -22.24 -3.53 -5.99
CA LYS A 4 -22.12 -3.82 -4.55
C LYS A 4 -22.81 -5.10 -4.15
N ASP A 5 -24.10 -5.21 -4.42
CA ASP A 5 -24.89 -6.35 -3.93
C ASP A 5 -24.43 -7.67 -4.55
N LYS A 6 -24.10 -7.66 -5.85
CA LYS A 6 -23.50 -8.82 -6.52
C LYS A 6 -22.15 -9.20 -5.92
N PHE A 7 -21.30 -8.20 -5.64
CA PHE A 7 -19.99 -8.41 -5.03
C PHE A 7 -20.11 -8.99 -3.63
N LEU A 8 -20.97 -8.41 -2.79
CA LEU A 8 -21.20 -8.88 -1.42
C LEU A 8 -21.75 -10.31 -1.40
N LYS A 9 -22.69 -10.63 -2.28
CA LYS A 9 -23.22 -12.01 -2.42
C LYS A 9 -22.12 -13.00 -2.75
N LEU A 10 -21.34 -12.74 -3.80
CA LEU A 10 -20.24 -13.59 -4.22
C LEU A 10 -19.18 -13.73 -3.11
N LEU A 11 -18.85 -12.64 -2.43
CA LEU A 11 -17.88 -12.66 -1.34
C LEU A 11 -18.31 -13.59 -0.19
N ILE A 12 -19.59 -13.54 0.20
CA ILE A 12 -20.15 -14.44 1.21
C ILE A 12 -20.13 -15.89 0.72
N GLU A 13 -20.52 -16.15 -0.52
CA GLU A 13 -20.46 -17.49 -1.11
C GLU A 13 -19.04 -18.06 -1.08
N TYR A 14 -18.02 -17.24 -1.43
CA TYR A 14 -16.62 -17.66 -1.37
C TYR A 14 -16.10 -17.85 0.05
N ILE A 15 -16.49 -17.01 1.02
CA ILE A 15 -16.17 -17.22 2.43
C ILE A 15 -16.68 -18.58 2.90
N LYS A 16 -17.94 -18.90 2.61
CA LYS A 16 -18.53 -20.20 2.98
C LYS A 16 -17.86 -21.37 2.28
N LYS A 17 -17.53 -21.22 1.00
CA LYS A 17 -16.81 -22.24 0.22
C LYS A 17 -15.42 -22.53 0.80
N LEU A 18 -14.69 -21.50 1.24
CA LEU A 18 -13.31 -21.64 1.74
C LEU A 18 -13.25 -22.09 3.21
N TYR A 19 -14.19 -21.61 4.02
CA TYR A 19 -14.13 -21.78 5.48
C TYR A 19 -15.34 -22.52 6.08
N SER A 20 -16.25 -23.04 5.25
CA SER A 20 -17.54 -23.64 5.61
C SER A 20 -18.57 -22.61 6.14
N ASP A 21 -19.81 -23.08 6.39
CA ASP A 21 -20.86 -22.25 7.01
C ASP A 21 -20.54 -21.87 8.47
N ASN A 22 -19.67 -22.64 9.10
CA ASN A 22 -19.16 -22.33 10.45
C ASN A 22 -17.63 -22.21 10.44
N PRO A 23 -17.09 -21.04 10.13
CA PRO A 23 -15.64 -20.81 10.10
C PRO A 23 -14.93 -21.11 11.42
N LYS A 24 -15.63 -21.05 12.56
CA LYS A 24 -15.08 -21.37 13.88
C LYS A 24 -14.56 -22.82 13.95
N ASN A 25 -15.23 -23.73 13.29
CA ASN A 25 -14.89 -25.17 13.28
C ASN A 25 -14.06 -25.58 12.05
N SER A 26 -13.80 -24.64 11.14
CA SER A 26 -13.02 -24.91 9.94
C SER A 26 -11.53 -25.06 10.25
N LYS A 27 -10.92 -26.14 9.75
CA LYS A 27 -9.45 -26.35 9.81
C LYS A 27 -8.68 -25.40 8.88
N ASN A 28 -9.37 -24.78 7.92
CA ASN A 28 -8.78 -23.85 6.95
C ASN A 28 -8.79 -22.40 7.44
N TYR A 29 -9.38 -22.12 8.61
CA TYR A 29 -9.50 -20.76 9.12
C TYR A 29 -8.62 -20.53 10.35
N CYS A 30 -7.68 -19.60 10.22
CA CYS A 30 -6.73 -19.27 11.29
C CYS A 30 -7.39 -18.50 12.44
N ARG A 31 -6.66 -18.44 13.56
CA ARG A 31 -7.02 -17.63 14.74
C ARG A 31 -6.21 -16.33 14.75
N VAL A 32 -6.70 -15.34 15.46
CA VAL A 32 -5.93 -14.13 15.76
C VAL A 32 -4.73 -14.53 16.63
N VAL A 33 -3.57 -13.97 16.34
CA VAL A 33 -2.27 -14.40 16.88
C VAL A 33 -2.18 -14.34 18.41
N ASN A 34 -2.86 -13.38 19.06
CA ASN A 34 -2.89 -13.23 20.51
C ASN A 34 -4.08 -12.37 20.98
N ARG A 35 -4.30 -12.36 22.30
CA ARG A 35 -5.39 -11.64 22.96
C ARG A 35 -5.32 -10.13 22.74
N LYS A 36 -4.13 -9.52 22.71
CA LYS A 36 -3.96 -8.09 22.45
C LYS A 36 -4.51 -7.69 21.09
N HIS A 37 -4.14 -8.41 20.03
CA HIS A 37 -4.65 -8.18 18.68
C HIS A 37 -6.14 -8.50 18.57
N PHE A 38 -6.64 -9.55 19.25
CA PHE A 38 -8.05 -9.83 19.30
C PHE A 38 -8.85 -8.64 19.87
N LEU A 39 -8.43 -8.09 21.01
CA LEU A 39 -9.10 -6.95 21.64
C LEU A 39 -9.07 -5.71 20.75
N ARG A 40 -7.93 -5.44 20.09
CA ARG A 40 -7.80 -4.35 19.12
C ARG A 40 -8.79 -4.51 17.94
N LEU A 41 -8.83 -5.68 17.32
CA LEU A 41 -9.75 -5.97 16.22
C LEU A 41 -11.22 -5.88 16.66
N ASN A 42 -11.51 -6.39 17.86
CA ASN A 42 -12.84 -6.26 18.45
C ASN A 42 -13.22 -4.77 18.62
N SER A 43 -12.30 -3.95 19.12
CA SER A 43 -12.56 -2.51 19.29
C SER A 43 -12.83 -1.80 17.98
N LEU A 44 -12.17 -2.20 16.88
CA LEU A 44 -12.45 -1.66 15.54
C LEU A 44 -13.87 -2.00 15.06
N ILE A 45 -14.34 -3.22 15.30
CA ILE A 45 -15.72 -3.62 14.95
C ILE A 45 -16.73 -2.81 15.77
N GLU A 46 -16.54 -2.68 17.09
CA GLU A 46 -17.46 -1.95 17.94
C GLU A 46 -17.44 -0.45 17.64
N ASP A 47 -16.28 0.14 17.40
CA ASP A 47 -16.17 1.53 16.95
C ASP A 47 -16.90 1.77 15.62
N ALA A 48 -16.75 0.87 14.66
CA ALA A 48 -17.46 0.95 13.39
C ALA A 48 -18.98 0.93 13.59
N LYS A 49 -19.51 0.06 14.46
CA LYS A 49 -20.95 -0.01 14.82
C LYS A 49 -21.42 1.29 15.48
N THR A 50 -20.67 1.79 16.45
CA THR A 50 -21.00 3.06 17.16
C THR A 50 -21.06 4.23 16.18
N ASN A 51 -20.20 4.24 15.16
CA ASN A 51 -20.17 5.24 14.10
C ASN A 51 -21.11 4.93 12.92
N LYS A 52 -22.21 4.20 13.15
CA LYS A 52 -23.25 3.86 12.17
C LYS A 52 -22.81 2.89 11.04
N GLY A 53 -21.65 2.24 11.17
CA GLY A 53 -21.24 1.15 10.31
C GLY A 53 -22.13 -0.08 10.53
N LYS A 54 -22.36 -0.84 9.46
CA LYS A 54 -23.20 -2.03 9.46
C LYS A 54 -22.36 -3.29 9.27
N ILE A 55 -22.51 -4.26 10.16
CA ILE A 55 -22.04 -5.63 9.89
C ILE A 55 -22.97 -6.22 8.82
N HIS A 56 -22.43 -6.47 7.64
CA HIS A 56 -23.16 -7.07 6.53
C HIS A 56 -23.11 -8.60 6.58
N PHE A 57 -22.00 -9.14 7.05
CA PHE A 57 -21.79 -10.58 7.25
C PHE A 57 -20.79 -10.82 8.38
N GLY A 58 -20.91 -11.94 9.08
CA GLY A 58 -20.01 -12.35 10.14
C GLY A 58 -20.24 -11.60 11.46
N GLY A 59 -19.14 -11.30 12.15
CA GLY A 59 -19.15 -10.55 13.41
C GLY A 59 -19.20 -11.40 14.68
N ARG A 60 -19.31 -12.73 14.59
CA ARG A 60 -19.21 -13.63 15.75
C ARG A 60 -17.77 -13.65 16.29
N LYS A 61 -17.63 -13.72 17.60
CA LYS A 61 -16.34 -13.62 18.28
C LYS A 61 -16.25 -14.60 19.44
N ASP A 62 -15.05 -15.09 19.70
CA ASP A 62 -14.74 -15.91 20.87
C ASP A 62 -13.33 -15.55 21.33
N VAL A 63 -13.25 -14.92 22.49
CA VAL A 63 -11.97 -14.42 23.03
C VAL A 63 -11.06 -15.55 23.53
N ASP A 64 -11.64 -16.63 24.03
CA ASP A 64 -10.86 -17.73 24.59
C ASP A 64 -10.23 -18.57 23.47
N GLN A 65 -10.88 -18.63 22.33
CA GLN A 65 -10.35 -19.27 21.12
C GLN A 65 -9.65 -18.28 20.15
N LEU A 66 -9.50 -17.02 20.52
CA LEU A 66 -8.96 -15.96 19.67
C LEU A 66 -9.63 -15.93 18.29
N PHE A 67 -10.91 -16.25 18.25
CA PHE A 67 -11.69 -16.34 17.02
C PHE A 67 -12.45 -15.06 16.74
N ILE A 68 -12.26 -14.52 15.54
CA ILE A 68 -13.11 -13.48 14.93
C ILE A 68 -13.55 -14.02 13.58
N GLU A 69 -14.86 -14.12 13.39
CA GLU A 69 -15.43 -14.55 12.11
C GLU A 69 -15.02 -13.61 10.97
N PRO A 70 -14.84 -14.13 9.72
CA PRO A 70 -14.70 -13.24 8.55
C PRO A 70 -15.84 -12.23 8.54
N THR A 71 -15.50 -10.96 8.72
CA THR A 71 -16.49 -9.90 8.96
C THR A 71 -16.46 -8.87 7.84
N ILE A 72 -17.60 -8.65 7.20
CA ILE A 72 -17.78 -7.63 6.17
C ILE A 72 -18.53 -6.45 6.77
N LEU A 73 -17.91 -5.27 6.69
CA LEU A 73 -18.49 -4.01 7.16
C LEU A 73 -18.86 -3.12 5.98
N THR A 74 -19.99 -2.45 6.08
CA THR A 74 -20.49 -1.48 5.10
C THR A 74 -20.95 -0.20 5.81
N ASN A 75 -21.20 0.86 5.06
CA ASN A 75 -21.65 2.17 5.57
C ASN A 75 -20.70 2.76 6.64
N ILE A 76 -19.41 2.63 6.42
CA ILE A 76 -18.39 3.03 7.38
C ILE A 76 -18.20 4.54 7.33
N SER A 77 -18.25 5.16 8.49
CA SER A 77 -18.00 6.59 8.65
C SER A 77 -16.50 6.89 8.54
N SER A 78 -16.15 8.04 7.95
CA SER A 78 -14.77 8.56 7.97
C SER A 78 -14.25 8.86 9.38
N LYS A 79 -15.13 8.93 10.39
CA LYS A 79 -14.77 9.10 11.80
C LYS A 79 -14.41 7.80 12.51
N SER A 80 -14.69 6.65 11.88
CA SER A 80 -14.40 5.35 12.48
C SER A 80 -12.91 5.04 12.44
N LYS A 81 -12.38 4.45 13.51
CA LYS A 81 -10.98 4.03 13.60
C LYS A 81 -10.57 3.09 12.49
N ILE A 82 -11.47 2.23 12.05
CA ILE A 82 -11.23 1.28 10.94
C ILE A 82 -10.94 1.97 9.60
N HIS A 83 -11.26 3.27 9.47
CA HIS A 83 -10.93 4.08 8.31
C HIS A 83 -9.45 4.52 8.31
N ILE A 84 -8.83 4.60 9.48
CA ILE A 84 -7.51 5.19 9.70
C ILE A 84 -6.47 4.12 10.02
N GLU A 85 -6.85 3.15 10.86
CA GLU A 85 -5.93 2.12 11.35
C GLU A 85 -5.83 0.95 10.37
N GLU A 86 -4.61 0.42 10.17
CA GLU A 86 -4.41 -0.83 9.43
C GLU A 86 -5.01 -2.00 10.21
N ILE A 87 -5.86 -2.77 9.55
CA ILE A 87 -6.70 -3.76 10.24
C ILE A 87 -5.89 -4.97 10.72
N PHE A 88 -5.03 -5.56 9.89
CA PHE A 88 -4.33 -6.82 10.19
C PHE A 88 -5.22 -7.88 10.83
N GLY A 89 -6.35 -8.16 10.20
CA GLY A 89 -7.32 -9.12 10.73
C GLY A 89 -8.45 -9.44 9.76
N PRO A 90 -9.35 -10.36 10.12
CA PRO A 90 -10.40 -10.86 9.23
C PRO A 90 -11.61 -9.91 9.10
N ILE A 91 -11.37 -8.64 8.92
CA ILE A 91 -12.39 -7.60 8.79
C ILE A 91 -12.18 -6.89 7.46
N LEU A 92 -13.20 -6.84 6.63
CA LEU A 92 -13.17 -6.20 5.33
C LEU A 92 -14.16 -5.03 5.28
N PRO A 93 -13.67 -3.79 5.33
CA PRO A 93 -14.49 -2.60 5.11
C PRO A 93 -14.76 -2.41 3.62
N ILE A 94 -16.02 -2.21 3.25
CA ILE A 94 -16.46 -1.95 1.87
C ILE A 94 -16.97 -0.52 1.77
N TYR A 95 -16.30 0.27 0.93
CA TYR A 95 -16.67 1.64 0.59
C TYR A 95 -17.27 1.68 -0.82
N GLU A 96 -18.28 2.53 -0.99
CA GLU A 96 -18.94 2.72 -2.27
C GLU A 96 -18.51 4.05 -2.88
N TYR A 97 -18.34 4.05 -4.19
CA TYR A 97 -18.15 5.27 -4.95
C TYR A 97 -19.06 5.31 -6.18
N ASN A 98 -19.39 6.49 -6.66
CA ASN A 98 -20.17 6.68 -7.88
C ASN A 98 -19.29 7.00 -9.08
N PHE A 99 -18.29 7.84 -8.89
CA PHE A 99 -17.32 8.27 -9.90
C PHE A 99 -15.93 7.79 -9.52
N LEU A 100 -15.11 7.48 -10.52
CA LEU A 100 -13.73 7.00 -10.28
C LEU A 100 -12.91 8.03 -9.49
N ASP A 101 -13.19 9.32 -9.69
CA ASP A 101 -12.54 10.41 -8.98
C ASP A 101 -12.77 10.33 -7.46
N ASP A 102 -13.93 9.87 -7.03
CA ASP A 102 -14.21 9.66 -5.59
C ASP A 102 -13.25 8.64 -4.99
N ALA A 103 -13.00 7.52 -5.73
CA ALA A 103 -12.08 6.49 -5.28
C ALA A 103 -10.61 6.96 -5.30
N ILE A 104 -10.20 7.69 -6.33
CA ILE A 104 -8.85 8.27 -6.45
C ILE A 104 -8.62 9.28 -5.32
N ASN A 105 -9.56 10.17 -5.08
CA ASN A 105 -9.49 11.14 -3.99
C ASN A 105 -9.44 10.46 -2.62
N PHE A 106 -10.24 9.40 -2.42
CA PHE A 106 -10.19 8.60 -1.19
C PHE A 106 -8.80 8.02 -0.96
N ILE A 107 -8.17 7.42 -1.97
CA ILE A 107 -6.83 6.85 -1.86
C ILE A 107 -5.81 7.95 -1.54
N ASN A 108 -5.88 9.10 -2.23
CA ASN A 108 -4.91 10.17 -2.10
C ASN A 108 -4.99 10.92 -0.77
N ASN A 109 -6.18 10.99 -0.17
CA ASN A 109 -6.41 11.63 1.13
C ASN A 109 -5.99 10.75 2.32
N ASN A 110 -5.67 9.49 2.09
CA ASN A 110 -5.19 8.56 3.11
C ASN A 110 -3.69 8.32 3.02
N ASN A 111 -3.14 7.63 4.02
CA ASN A 111 -1.75 7.19 4.01
C ASN A 111 -1.46 6.33 2.78
N LYS A 112 -0.24 6.46 2.24
CA LYS A 112 0.18 5.70 1.07
C LYS A 112 0.22 4.21 1.39
N PRO A 113 -0.58 3.34 0.73
CA PRO A 113 -0.61 1.92 1.05
C PRO A 113 0.64 1.18 0.55
N LEU A 114 0.96 0.08 1.19
CA LEU A 114 2.00 -0.84 0.72
C LEU A 114 1.64 -1.45 -0.64
N ALA A 115 0.37 -1.78 -0.85
CA ALA A 115 -0.11 -2.40 -2.08
C ALA A 115 -1.48 -1.86 -2.50
N LEU A 116 -1.69 -1.76 -3.81
CA LEU A 116 -2.94 -1.39 -4.43
C LEU A 116 -3.36 -2.48 -5.41
N TYR A 117 -4.58 -3.00 -5.27
CA TYR A 117 -5.14 -4.02 -6.15
C TYR A 117 -6.28 -3.45 -6.99
N ILE A 118 -6.14 -3.55 -8.33
CA ILE A 118 -7.11 -2.99 -9.28
C ILE A 118 -7.76 -4.13 -10.05
N PHE A 119 -9.06 -4.33 -9.88
CA PHE A 119 -9.83 -5.31 -10.63
C PHE A 119 -10.70 -4.61 -11.67
N SER A 120 -10.26 -4.61 -12.93
CA SER A 120 -10.95 -3.93 -14.03
C SER A 120 -10.54 -4.49 -15.39
N LYS A 121 -11.45 -4.42 -16.36
CA LYS A 121 -11.15 -4.62 -17.79
C LYS A 121 -10.94 -3.30 -18.54
N ASN A 122 -11.28 -2.18 -17.95
CA ASN A 122 -11.17 -0.86 -18.55
C ASN A 122 -9.75 -0.32 -18.40
N LYS A 123 -8.95 -0.39 -19.48
CA LYS A 123 -7.56 0.09 -19.50
C LYS A 123 -7.42 1.56 -19.14
N LYS A 124 -8.36 2.42 -19.57
CA LYS A 124 -8.34 3.86 -19.25
C LYS A 124 -8.45 4.10 -17.74
N ASN A 125 -9.38 3.40 -17.08
CA ASN A 125 -9.54 3.51 -15.63
C ASN A 125 -8.33 2.94 -14.87
N ILE A 126 -7.77 1.82 -15.34
CA ILE A 126 -6.55 1.24 -14.75
C ILE A 126 -5.40 2.25 -14.80
N ASN A 127 -5.14 2.82 -15.98
CA ASN A 127 -4.06 3.80 -16.18
C ASN A 127 -4.28 5.06 -15.33
N ARG A 128 -5.52 5.56 -15.23
CA ARG A 128 -5.83 6.68 -14.35
C ARG A 128 -5.48 6.38 -12.90
N ILE A 129 -5.93 5.25 -12.37
CA ILE A 129 -5.64 4.88 -10.98
C ILE A 129 -4.13 4.78 -10.75
N ILE A 130 -3.38 4.14 -11.66
CA ILE A 130 -1.92 4.00 -11.55
C ILE A 130 -1.22 5.36 -11.54
N ASN A 131 -1.62 6.26 -12.43
CA ASN A 131 -0.92 7.54 -12.62
C ASN A 131 -1.36 8.62 -11.61
N GLU A 132 -2.58 8.53 -11.12
CA GLU A 132 -3.18 9.54 -10.24
C GLU A 132 -3.11 9.15 -8.75
N THR A 133 -2.59 7.94 -8.41
CA THR A 133 -2.40 7.49 -7.02
C THR A 133 -0.97 7.04 -6.75
N SER A 134 -0.61 6.91 -5.48
CA SER A 134 0.70 6.41 -5.06
C SER A 134 0.56 5.25 -4.08
N SER A 135 1.32 4.18 -4.32
CA SER A 135 1.41 3.00 -3.46
C SER A 135 2.79 2.36 -3.57
N GLY A 136 3.14 1.48 -2.65
CA GLY A 136 4.39 0.71 -2.72
C GLY A 136 4.45 -0.19 -3.96
N GLY A 137 3.38 -0.89 -4.26
CA GLY A 137 3.23 -1.71 -5.45
C GLY A 137 1.80 -1.78 -5.95
N VAL A 138 1.61 -2.17 -7.22
CA VAL A 138 0.29 -2.33 -7.86
C VAL A 138 0.17 -3.72 -8.45
N CYS A 139 -1.00 -4.36 -8.28
CA CYS A 139 -1.33 -5.60 -8.96
C CYS A 139 -2.68 -5.47 -9.66
N ILE A 140 -2.74 -5.84 -10.95
CA ILE A 140 -3.93 -5.70 -11.79
C ILE A 140 -4.59 -7.06 -11.97
N ASN A 141 -5.89 -7.14 -11.69
CA ASN A 141 -6.72 -8.34 -11.79
C ASN A 141 -6.21 -9.55 -10.97
N HIS A 142 -5.38 -9.29 -9.98
CA HIS A 142 -4.94 -10.26 -8.99
C HIS A 142 -4.60 -9.54 -7.68
N SER A 143 -4.44 -10.31 -6.61
CA SER A 143 -3.87 -9.85 -5.32
C SER A 143 -2.56 -10.59 -5.07
N THR A 144 -1.63 -9.98 -4.34
CA THR A 144 -0.39 -10.59 -3.82
C THR A 144 0.67 -11.05 -4.81
N LEU A 145 0.35 -11.39 -6.08
CA LEU A 145 1.34 -11.93 -7.05
C LEU A 145 2.56 -11.04 -7.27
N HIS A 146 2.44 -9.72 -7.15
CA HIS A 146 3.57 -8.80 -7.25
C HIS A 146 4.60 -9.01 -6.13
N TYR A 147 4.16 -9.50 -4.95
CA TYR A 147 5.04 -9.88 -3.85
C TYR A 147 5.87 -11.13 -4.17
N SER A 148 5.28 -12.11 -4.84
CA SER A 148 5.95 -13.37 -5.15
C SER A 148 6.92 -13.28 -6.34
N ASN A 149 6.94 -12.17 -7.07
CA ASN A 149 7.80 -11.99 -8.22
C ASN A 149 9.12 -11.32 -7.83
N TYR A 150 10.19 -12.11 -7.77
CA TYR A 150 11.55 -11.65 -7.41
C TYR A 150 12.16 -10.62 -8.38
N HIS A 151 11.61 -10.46 -9.58
CA HIS A 151 12.07 -9.44 -10.55
C HIS A 151 11.41 -8.08 -10.34
N LEU A 152 10.38 -8.01 -9.50
CA LEU A 152 9.73 -6.75 -9.16
C LEU A 152 10.25 -6.21 -7.81
N PRO A 153 10.50 -4.89 -7.71
CA PRO A 153 10.82 -4.27 -6.42
C PRO A 153 9.60 -4.34 -5.51
N PHE A 154 9.77 -4.84 -4.29
CA PHE A 154 8.72 -4.85 -3.29
C PHE A 154 9.09 -4.00 -2.09
N GLY A 155 8.22 -3.10 -1.69
CA GLY A 155 8.41 -2.22 -0.54
C GLY A 155 7.38 -1.11 -0.50
N GLY A 156 7.27 -0.44 0.64
CA GLY A 156 6.35 0.65 0.87
C GLY A 156 6.83 2.00 0.35
N VAL A 157 6.00 3.01 0.50
CA VAL A 157 6.31 4.42 0.21
C VAL A 157 5.75 5.30 1.31
N ASN A 158 6.51 6.27 1.79
CA ASN A 158 6.16 7.12 2.93
C ASN A 158 5.76 6.30 4.17
N ASN A 159 4.49 6.40 4.60
CA ASN A 159 3.99 5.73 5.80
C ASN A 159 4.00 4.19 5.72
N SER A 160 3.97 3.60 4.51
CA SER A 160 3.97 2.15 4.34
C SER A 160 5.35 1.52 4.31
N GLY A 161 6.43 2.31 4.32
CA GLY A 161 7.80 1.83 4.40
C GLY A 161 8.79 2.63 3.57
N SER A 162 10.07 2.25 3.68
CA SER A 162 11.18 2.78 2.89
C SER A 162 12.00 1.63 2.30
N GLY A 163 12.68 1.91 1.20
CA GLY A 163 13.49 0.90 0.50
C GLY A 163 12.69 -0.10 -0.32
N ARG A 164 13.42 -0.98 -1.00
CA ARG A 164 12.87 -2.04 -1.84
C ARG A 164 13.63 -3.34 -1.63
N CYS A 165 12.90 -4.44 -1.52
CA CYS A 165 13.49 -5.78 -1.49
C CYS A 165 13.23 -6.53 -2.80
N HIS A 166 13.68 -7.78 -2.85
CA HIS A 166 13.69 -8.71 -3.97
C HIS A 166 14.78 -8.46 -5.00
N GLY A 167 15.46 -9.55 -5.37
CA GLY A 167 16.45 -9.63 -6.44
C GLY A 167 17.49 -8.51 -6.39
N VAL A 168 17.74 -7.90 -7.55
CA VAL A 168 18.71 -6.80 -7.70
C VAL A 168 18.33 -5.56 -6.90
N HIS A 169 17.04 -5.34 -6.63
CA HIS A 169 16.57 -4.18 -5.86
C HIS A 169 16.99 -4.28 -4.39
N GLY A 170 16.78 -5.46 -3.77
CA GLY A 170 17.25 -5.72 -2.41
C GLY A 170 18.77 -5.71 -2.30
N PHE A 171 19.48 -6.29 -3.28
CA PHE A 171 20.94 -6.20 -3.31
C PHE A 171 21.43 -4.75 -3.30
N LYS A 172 20.86 -3.88 -4.15
CA LYS A 172 21.21 -2.45 -4.20
C LYS A 172 20.89 -1.72 -2.91
N GLU A 173 19.74 -2.01 -2.29
CA GLU A 173 19.30 -1.38 -1.05
C GLU A 173 20.24 -1.65 0.12
N PHE A 174 20.78 -2.87 0.22
CA PHE A 174 21.73 -3.26 1.26
C PHE A 174 23.21 -3.13 0.86
N SER A 175 23.50 -2.51 -0.30
CA SER A 175 24.86 -2.34 -0.80
C SER A 175 25.24 -0.87 -0.84
N ASN A 176 26.49 -0.58 -0.48
CA ASN A 176 27.05 0.76 -0.64
C ASN A 176 27.62 0.94 -2.05
N ALA A 177 27.00 1.79 -2.84
CA ALA A 177 27.51 2.18 -4.16
C ALA A 177 28.67 3.18 -3.98
N LYS A 178 29.92 2.67 -3.90
CA LYS A 178 31.11 3.50 -3.75
C LYS A 178 31.55 4.05 -5.09
N SER A 179 31.49 5.36 -5.26
CA SER A 179 32.04 6.04 -6.43
C SER A 179 33.58 6.11 -6.34
N ILE A 180 34.26 5.81 -7.45
CA ILE A 180 35.72 5.94 -7.56
C ILE A 180 36.02 6.77 -8.80
N PHE A 181 36.61 7.94 -8.58
CA PHE A 181 37.13 8.79 -9.66
C PHE A 181 38.65 8.71 -9.66
N LYS A 182 39.23 8.39 -10.82
CA LYS A 182 40.70 8.38 -11.01
C LYS A 182 41.06 9.39 -12.10
N GLN A 183 41.78 10.43 -11.72
CA GLN A 183 42.33 11.36 -12.68
C GLN A 183 43.52 10.72 -13.43
N LEU A 184 43.47 10.66 -14.74
CA LEU A 184 44.50 10.05 -15.59
C LEU A 184 45.44 11.09 -16.19
N VAL A 185 45.08 12.35 -16.20
CA VAL A 185 45.85 13.46 -16.76
C VAL A 185 46.19 14.49 -15.67
N LYS A 186 47.30 15.20 -15.84
CA LYS A 186 47.77 16.19 -14.84
C LYS A 186 46.84 17.42 -14.71
N ILE A 187 46.16 17.79 -15.80
CA ILE A 187 45.29 18.95 -15.86
C ILE A 187 43.85 18.53 -15.53
N SER A 188 43.27 19.15 -14.52
CA SER A 188 41.89 18.91 -14.12
C SER A 188 40.97 20.07 -14.56
N PRO A 189 39.73 19.83 -14.97
CA PRO A 189 38.75 20.91 -15.15
C PRO A 189 38.60 21.81 -13.93
N THR A 190 38.83 21.26 -12.72
CA THR A 190 38.84 22.06 -11.48
C THR A 190 39.95 23.08 -11.41
N ASP A 191 41.08 22.90 -12.14
CA ASP A 191 42.17 23.88 -12.19
C ASP A 191 41.73 25.21 -12.79
N LEU A 192 40.63 25.21 -13.56
CA LEU A 192 40.02 26.40 -14.15
C LEU A 192 39.16 27.22 -13.18
N ILE A 193 38.79 26.62 -12.05
CA ILE A 193 37.91 27.23 -11.07
C ILE A 193 38.51 27.40 -9.66
N ILE A 194 39.77 27.00 -9.46
CA ILE A 194 40.52 27.24 -8.21
C ILE A 194 41.43 28.46 -8.31
N PRO A 195 41.86 29.07 -7.18
CA PRO A 195 42.80 30.19 -7.20
C PRO A 195 44.14 29.85 -7.88
N PRO A 196 44.87 30.89 -8.37
CA PRO A 196 44.50 32.29 -8.40
C PRO A 196 43.43 32.60 -9.47
N TYR A 197 42.46 33.47 -9.11
CA TYR A 197 41.37 33.87 -10.00
C TYR A 197 41.87 34.92 -10.99
N THR A 198 42.08 34.51 -12.24
CA THR A 198 42.35 35.41 -13.34
C THR A 198 41.05 35.83 -14.05
N ARG A 199 41.06 36.95 -14.78
CA ARG A 199 39.91 37.39 -15.57
C ARG A 199 39.36 36.31 -16.51
N PHE A 200 40.21 35.42 -16.99
CA PHE A 200 39.81 34.26 -17.80
C PHE A 200 39.03 33.25 -16.98
N LYS A 201 39.53 32.88 -15.80
CA LYS A 201 38.83 31.95 -14.89
C LYS A 201 37.49 32.49 -14.41
N GLU A 202 37.44 33.79 -14.10
CA GLU A 202 36.18 34.44 -13.70
C GLU A 202 35.12 34.36 -14.83
N LYS A 203 35.51 34.55 -16.10
CA LYS A 203 34.60 34.38 -17.23
C LYS A 203 34.09 32.94 -17.34
N ILE A 204 34.94 31.92 -17.13
CA ILE A 204 34.54 30.52 -17.16
C ILE A 204 33.60 30.22 -16.00
N ILE A 205 33.90 30.68 -14.79
CA ILE A 205 33.05 30.48 -13.62
C ILE A 205 31.66 31.10 -13.85
N ASN A 206 31.63 32.36 -14.33
CA ASN A 206 30.37 33.02 -14.63
C ASN A 206 29.56 32.32 -15.71
N LEU A 207 30.23 31.74 -16.72
CA LEU A 207 29.58 30.93 -17.74
C LEU A 207 28.98 29.67 -17.17
N MET A 208 29.72 28.97 -16.29
CA MET A 208 29.24 27.77 -15.62
C MET A 208 28.03 28.06 -14.73
N ILE A 209 28.08 29.10 -13.89
CA ILE A 209 26.96 29.51 -13.03
C ILE A 209 25.70 29.86 -13.85
N LYS A 210 25.87 30.39 -15.07
CA LYS A 210 24.74 30.78 -15.93
C LYS A 210 24.03 29.57 -16.57
N TYR A 211 24.72 28.45 -16.80
CA TYR A 211 24.20 27.33 -17.61
C TYR A 211 24.12 25.99 -16.85
N PHE A 212 24.60 25.92 -15.61
CA PHE A 212 24.49 24.79 -14.70
C PHE A 212 23.87 25.23 -13.37
#